data_7a04d191a6adb00c32016f577082eb60
#
_entry.id   7a04d191a6adb00c32016f577082eb60
#
_cell.length_a   1.000
_cell.length_b   1.000
_cell.length_c   1.000
_cell.angle_alpha   90.00
_cell.angle_beta   90.00
_cell.angle_gamma   90.00
#
_symmetry.space_group_name_H-M   'P 1'
#
loop_
_entity.id
_entity.type
_entity.pdbx_description
1 polymer ?
#
loop_
_entity_poly.entity_id
_entity_poly.type
_entity_poly.pdbx_seq_one_letter_code
_entity_poly.pdbx_strand_id
1 'polypeptide(L)'
;MFNIKVGYPSAEEEERILSVTTRNEKAEVTKILSGRAIVNLQKLVSSIAVSEYIVKYVARLVRATRPADPLSPKFIQELVDWGAGPRAGQFLINGGKALAAMEGRFSVSIDDVRKIAIPVLRHRISTNFQAQAEGMTNESIIERLVKEIPEPDIQKFSSVTPP
;
A
#
# COMPACT_ATOMS: atom_id res chain seq x y z
N MET A 1 6.36 1.36 6.72
CA MET A 1 5.18 0.69 6.20
C MET A 1 4.75 1.31 4.88
N PHE A 2 4.31 2.54 4.85
CA PHE A 2 4.05 3.31 3.64
C PHE A 2 5.24 4.21 3.28
N ASN A 3 5.46 4.44 1.99
CA ASN A 3 6.32 5.49 1.49
C ASN A 3 5.43 6.62 0.95
N ILE A 4 5.53 7.78 1.57
CA ILE A 4 4.82 8.99 1.17
C ILE A 4 5.80 9.86 0.38
N LYS A 5 5.45 10.20 -0.86
CA LYS A 5 6.25 11.06 -1.71
C LYS A 5 5.86 12.51 -1.43
N VAL A 6 6.78 13.26 -0.87
CA VAL A 6 6.65 14.70 -0.66
C VAL A 6 7.50 15.41 -1.71
N GLY A 7 6.88 16.23 -2.54
CA GLY A 7 7.55 17.05 -3.54
C GLY A 7 8.12 18.33 -2.94
N TYR A 8 8.81 19.12 -3.78
CA TYR A 8 9.16 20.49 -3.41
C TYR A 8 7.90 21.35 -3.32
N PRO A 9 7.85 22.33 -2.41
CA PRO A 9 6.76 23.30 -2.33
C PRO A 9 6.72 24.16 -3.60
N SER A 10 5.58 24.75 -3.88
CA SER A 10 5.48 25.84 -4.87
C SER A 10 6.21 27.08 -4.38
N ALA A 11 6.51 28.04 -5.27
CA ALA A 11 7.17 29.30 -4.87
C ALA A 11 6.41 30.03 -3.76
N GLU A 12 5.08 30.08 -3.86
CA GLU A 12 4.22 30.73 -2.86
C GLU A 12 4.25 29.98 -1.51
N GLU A 13 4.25 28.65 -1.54
CA GLU A 13 4.36 27.83 -0.33
C GLU A 13 5.75 27.99 0.31
N GLU A 14 6.81 28.04 -0.49
CA GLU A 14 8.17 28.25 0.02
C GLU A 14 8.31 29.61 0.69
N GLU A 15 7.81 30.68 0.08
CA GLU A 15 7.76 32.02 0.68
C GLU A 15 6.99 32.00 2.01
N ARG A 16 5.86 31.32 2.05
CA ARG A 16 5.07 31.16 3.27
C ARG A 16 5.83 30.38 4.36
N ILE A 17 6.48 29.28 3.98
CA ILE A 17 7.31 28.49 4.90
C ILE A 17 8.41 29.37 5.51
N LEU A 18 9.16 30.08 4.68
CA LEU A 18 10.22 30.99 5.14
C LEU A 18 9.67 32.06 6.07
N SER A 19 8.57 32.70 5.69
CA SER A 19 7.92 33.76 6.48
C SER A 19 7.48 33.28 7.86
N VAL A 20 6.91 32.07 7.97
CA VAL A 20 6.38 31.52 9.23
C VAL A 20 7.51 30.94 10.09
N THR A 21 8.47 30.23 9.49
CA THR A 21 9.48 29.50 10.26
C THR A 21 10.64 30.37 10.73
N THR A 22 10.87 31.54 10.10
CA THR A 22 11.89 32.50 10.54
C THR A 22 11.40 33.48 11.60
N ARG A 23 10.09 33.53 11.86
CA ARG A 23 9.53 34.28 13.00
C ARG A 23 9.72 33.46 14.27
N ASN A 24 10.00 34.16 15.38
CA ASN A 24 10.20 33.51 16.68
C ASN A 24 8.85 33.08 17.33
N GLU A 25 7.87 32.73 16.50
CA GLU A 25 6.52 32.30 16.93
C GLU A 25 6.51 30.77 16.98
N LYS A 26 6.27 30.22 18.17
CA LYS A 26 6.07 28.80 18.35
C LYS A 26 4.62 28.43 18.04
N ALA A 27 4.41 27.52 17.10
CA ALA A 27 3.08 26.97 16.89
C ALA A 27 2.59 26.24 18.15
N GLU A 28 1.41 26.64 18.66
CA GLU A 28 0.76 25.90 19.72
C GLU A 28 0.17 24.60 19.20
N VAL A 29 0.67 23.48 19.72
CA VAL A 29 0.18 22.15 19.37
C VAL A 29 -0.73 21.65 20.48
N THR A 30 -2.00 21.48 20.15
CA THR A 30 -2.98 20.89 21.07
C THR A 30 -2.96 19.36 20.99
N LYS A 31 -3.04 18.71 22.15
CA LYS A 31 -3.09 17.27 22.25
C LYS A 31 -4.47 16.75 21.82
N ILE A 32 -4.56 16.03 20.71
CA ILE A 32 -5.79 15.42 20.18
C ILE A 32 -6.01 14.01 20.73
N LEU A 33 -4.95 13.20 20.78
CA LEU A 33 -5.01 11.79 21.22
C LEU A 33 -4.07 11.53 22.40
N SER A 34 -4.51 10.67 23.31
CA SER A 34 -3.63 10.12 24.35
C SER A 34 -2.90 8.88 23.84
N GLY A 35 -1.76 8.53 24.44
CA GLY A 35 -1.07 7.28 24.13
C GLY A 35 -1.95 6.03 24.31
N ARG A 36 -2.84 6.03 25.33
CA ARG A 36 -3.82 4.97 25.56
C ARG A 36 -4.84 4.88 24.41
N ALA A 37 -5.28 6.01 23.87
CA ALA A 37 -6.19 6.04 22.71
C ALA A 37 -5.50 5.43 21.48
N ILE A 38 -4.23 5.76 21.23
CA ILE A 38 -3.45 5.19 20.12
C ILE A 38 -3.35 3.65 20.24
N VAL A 39 -3.02 3.14 21.44
CA VAL A 39 -2.95 1.69 21.68
C VAL A 39 -4.31 1.02 21.45
N ASN A 40 -5.41 1.65 21.87
CA ASN A 40 -6.75 1.12 21.62
C ASN A 40 -7.09 1.09 20.13
N LEU A 41 -6.73 2.13 19.36
CA LEU A 41 -6.89 2.15 17.90
C LEU A 41 -6.06 1.04 17.23
N GLN A 42 -4.83 0.79 17.67
CA GLN A 42 -4.01 -0.32 17.15
C GLN A 42 -4.67 -1.68 17.40
N LYS A 43 -5.25 -1.90 18.59
CA LYS A 43 -5.99 -3.11 18.91
C LYS A 43 -7.24 -3.25 18.02
N LEU A 44 -7.99 -2.17 17.81
CA LEU A 44 -9.14 -2.14 16.93
C LEU A 44 -8.76 -2.54 15.50
N VAL A 45 -7.72 -1.91 14.93
CA VAL A 45 -7.23 -2.28 13.58
C VAL A 45 -6.80 -3.74 13.51
N SER A 46 -6.13 -4.24 14.56
CA SER A 46 -5.70 -5.64 14.61
C SER A 46 -6.87 -6.63 14.61
N SER A 47 -8.02 -6.25 15.19
CA SER A 47 -9.22 -7.10 15.27
C SER A 47 -10.04 -7.18 13.97
N ILE A 48 -9.78 -6.31 12.98
CA ILE A 48 -10.44 -6.36 11.67
C ILE A 48 -10.17 -7.70 10.99
N ALA A 49 -11.23 -8.35 10.53
CA ALA A 49 -11.15 -9.68 9.91
C ALA A 49 -10.51 -9.61 8.51
N VAL A 50 -9.78 -10.66 8.16
CA VAL A 50 -9.19 -10.85 6.83
C VAL A 50 -9.56 -12.26 6.37
N SER A 51 -10.28 -12.36 5.27
CA SER A 51 -10.62 -13.65 4.68
C SER A 51 -9.42 -14.30 4.00
N GLU A 52 -9.44 -15.62 3.88
CA GLU A 52 -8.42 -16.37 3.12
C GLU A 52 -8.36 -15.91 1.66
N TYR A 53 -9.48 -15.48 1.10
CA TYR A 53 -9.60 -14.88 -0.22
C TYR A 53 -8.68 -13.65 -0.38
N ILE A 54 -8.72 -12.72 0.58
CA ILE A 54 -7.85 -11.54 0.59
C ILE A 54 -6.38 -11.93 0.76
N VAL A 55 -6.07 -12.89 1.63
CA VAL A 55 -4.70 -13.38 1.83
C VAL A 55 -4.14 -13.95 0.53
N LYS A 56 -4.92 -14.74 -0.21
CA LYS A 56 -4.52 -15.31 -1.51
C LYS A 56 -4.34 -14.23 -2.57
N TYR A 57 -5.22 -13.23 -2.62
CA TYR A 57 -5.06 -12.08 -3.53
C TYR A 57 -3.76 -11.31 -3.25
N VAL A 58 -3.51 -10.96 -2.00
CA VAL A 58 -2.29 -10.23 -1.59
C VAL A 58 -1.03 -11.04 -1.89
N ALA A 59 -1.04 -12.35 -1.60
CA ALA A 59 0.10 -13.22 -1.91
C ALA A 59 0.37 -13.27 -3.43
N ARG A 60 -0.68 -13.40 -4.26
CA ARG A 60 -0.59 -13.35 -5.72
C ARG A 60 -0.04 -12.02 -6.20
N LEU A 61 -0.57 -10.90 -5.72
CA LEU A 61 -0.14 -9.55 -6.08
C LEU A 61 1.35 -9.35 -5.77
N VAL A 62 1.80 -9.70 -4.56
CA VAL A 62 3.21 -9.55 -4.16
C VAL A 62 4.13 -10.45 -4.98
N ARG A 63 3.76 -11.70 -5.23
CA ARG A 63 4.55 -12.62 -6.07
C ARG A 63 4.66 -12.13 -7.49
N ALA A 64 3.57 -11.63 -8.06
CA ALA A 64 3.54 -11.10 -9.41
C ALA A 64 4.43 -9.86 -9.64
N THR A 65 4.95 -9.22 -8.57
CA THR A 65 5.97 -8.17 -8.70
C THR A 65 7.37 -8.71 -9.00
N ARG A 66 7.61 -10.04 -8.87
CA ARG A 66 8.94 -10.65 -8.96
C ARG A 66 9.19 -11.18 -10.36
N PRO A 67 10.18 -10.70 -11.11
CA PRO A 67 10.40 -11.12 -12.51
C PRO A 67 10.54 -12.63 -12.71
N ALA A 68 11.17 -13.32 -11.78
CA ALA A 68 11.41 -14.77 -11.85
C ALA A 68 10.21 -15.64 -11.41
N ASP A 69 9.11 -15.06 -10.93
CA ASP A 69 7.95 -15.82 -10.46
C ASP A 69 7.05 -16.21 -11.66
N PRO A 70 6.60 -17.47 -11.76
CA PRO A 70 5.68 -17.91 -12.82
C PRO A 70 4.37 -17.13 -12.92
N LEU A 71 3.95 -16.47 -11.84
CA LEU A 71 2.76 -15.60 -11.81
C LEU A 71 3.01 -14.19 -12.37
N SER A 72 4.25 -13.88 -12.71
CA SER A 72 4.64 -12.54 -13.15
C SER A 72 4.17 -12.28 -14.57
N PRO A 73 3.44 -11.18 -14.83
CA PRO A 73 3.15 -10.72 -16.17
C PRO A 73 4.43 -10.42 -16.95
N LYS A 74 4.38 -10.51 -18.29
CA LYS A 74 5.55 -10.23 -19.15
C LYS A 74 6.19 -8.88 -18.91
N PHE A 75 5.39 -7.83 -18.77
CA PHE A 75 5.92 -6.48 -18.51
C PHE A 75 6.69 -6.37 -17.20
N ILE A 76 6.37 -7.18 -16.18
CA ILE A 76 7.17 -7.25 -14.94
C ILE A 76 8.51 -7.90 -15.22
N GLN A 77 8.55 -9.00 -16.01
CA GLN A 77 9.78 -9.68 -16.36
C GLN A 77 10.71 -8.79 -17.21
N GLU A 78 10.12 -7.90 -18.03
CA GLU A 78 10.84 -6.98 -18.91
C GLU A 78 11.31 -5.70 -18.23
N LEU A 79 10.54 -5.16 -17.26
CA LEU A 79 10.71 -3.81 -16.72
C LEU A 79 11.17 -3.75 -15.26
N VAL A 80 11.18 -4.87 -14.54
CA VAL A 80 11.52 -4.92 -13.12
C VAL A 80 12.75 -5.75 -12.88
N ASP A 81 13.72 -5.21 -12.16
CA ASP A 81 14.90 -5.95 -11.69
C ASP A 81 14.60 -6.73 -10.41
N TRP A 82 13.91 -6.06 -9.48
CA TRP A 82 13.66 -6.61 -8.15
C TRP A 82 12.23 -6.35 -7.68
N GLY A 83 11.53 -7.42 -7.32
CA GLY A 83 10.16 -7.38 -6.81
C GLY A 83 10.07 -7.38 -5.28
N ALA A 84 8.85 -7.18 -4.79
CA ALA A 84 8.57 -7.07 -3.37
C ALA A 84 8.68 -8.40 -2.61
N GLY A 85 9.18 -8.34 -1.37
CA GLY A 85 9.25 -9.48 -0.46
C GLY A 85 7.96 -9.72 0.34
N PRO A 86 7.87 -10.82 1.15
CA PRO A 86 6.66 -11.16 1.92
C PRO A 86 6.19 -10.07 2.88
N ARG A 87 7.11 -9.24 3.39
CA ARG A 87 6.78 -8.11 4.27
C ARG A 87 5.86 -7.08 3.60
N ALA A 88 5.90 -6.96 2.28
CA ALA A 88 4.96 -6.13 1.53
C ALA A 88 3.52 -6.63 1.70
N GLY A 89 3.30 -7.94 1.63
CA GLY A 89 1.98 -8.54 1.86
C GLY A 89 1.45 -8.27 3.26
N GLN A 90 2.30 -8.37 4.29
CA GLN A 90 1.92 -8.00 5.65
C GLN A 90 1.45 -6.54 5.75
N PHE A 91 2.13 -5.62 5.07
CA PHE A 91 1.77 -4.21 5.09
C PHE A 91 0.54 -3.88 4.23
N LEU A 92 0.30 -4.62 3.14
CA LEU A 92 -0.95 -4.54 2.39
C LEU A 92 -2.14 -4.97 3.24
N ILE A 93 -2.04 -6.08 3.96
CA ILE A 93 -3.09 -6.55 4.86
C ILE A 93 -3.32 -5.55 6.00
N ASN A 94 -2.26 -5.13 6.69
CA ASN A 94 -2.39 -4.22 7.83
C ASN A 94 -2.93 -2.83 7.42
N GLY A 95 -2.51 -2.33 6.27
CA GLY A 95 -3.05 -1.08 5.72
C GLY A 95 -4.52 -1.22 5.30
N GLY A 96 -4.89 -2.35 4.68
CA GLY A 96 -6.28 -2.66 4.36
C GLY A 96 -7.17 -2.74 5.59
N LYS A 97 -6.68 -3.34 6.69
CA LYS A 97 -7.37 -3.32 7.99
C LYS A 97 -7.60 -1.90 8.51
N ALA A 98 -6.59 -1.03 8.39
CA ALA A 98 -6.73 0.36 8.82
C ALA A 98 -7.77 1.11 7.98
N LEU A 99 -7.79 0.94 6.66
CA LEU A 99 -8.81 1.53 5.79
C LEU A 99 -10.21 1.03 6.13
N ALA A 100 -10.39 -0.29 6.28
CA ALA A 100 -11.66 -0.88 6.67
C ALA A 100 -12.17 -0.31 8.00
N ALA A 101 -11.29 -0.20 9.00
CA ALA A 101 -11.63 0.39 10.29
C ALA A 101 -12.04 1.87 10.18
N MET A 102 -11.34 2.67 9.37
CA MET A 102 -11.67 4.08 9.14
C MET A 102 -13.02 4.26 8.44
N GLU A 103 -13.42 3.31 7.61
CA GLU A 103 -14.72 3.29 6.92
C GLU A 103 -15.82 2.56 7.74
N GLY A 104 -15.55 2.16 8.99
CA GLY A 104 -16.50 1.49 9.87
C GLY A 104 -16.81 0.05 9.46
N ARG A 105 -15.97 -0.58 8.64
CA ARG A 105 -16.15 -1.97 8.20
C ARG A 105 -15.35 -2.94 9.07
N PHE A 106 -15.88 -4.15 9.20
CA PHE A 106 -15.29 -5.20 10.04
C PHE A 106 -14.41 -6.19 9.28
N SER A 107 -14.27 -6.03 7.97
CA SER A 107 -13.45 -6.89 7.12
C SER A 107 -12.76 -6.12 6.00
N VAL A 108 -11.60 -6.61 5.58
CA VAL A 108 -10.81 -6.06 4.47
C VAL A 108 -11.42 -6.49 3.13
N SER A 109 -11.47 -5.56 2.18
CA SER A 109 -11.84 -5.80 0.78
C SER A 109 -10.62 -5.79 -0.14
N ILE A 110 -10.79 -6.28 -1.38
CA ILE A 110 -9.76 -6.16 -2.43
C ILE A 110 -9.48 -4.70 -2.74
N ASP A 111 -10.50 -3.85 -2.75
CA ASP A 111 -10.33 -2.41 -3.04
C ASP A 111 -9.48 -1.71 -1.98
N ASP A 112 -9.54 -2.12 -0.72
CA ASP A 112 -8.63 -1.61 0.31
C ASP A 112 -7.18 -1.93 -0.02
N VAL A 113 -6.91 -3.16 -0.47
CA VAL A 113 -5.57 -3.59 -0.88
C VAL A 113 -5.10 -2.80 -2.10
N ARG A 114 -5.98 -2.59 -3.09
CA ARG A 114 -5.69 -1.81 -4.30
C ARG A 114 -5.36 -0.36 -3.98
N LYS A 115 -6.16 0.30 -3.13
CA LYS A 115 -5.96 1.70 -2.70
C LYS A 115 -4.58 1.96 -2.08
N ILE A 116 -4.05 0.99 -1.34
CA ILE A 116 -2.76 1.14 -0.64
C ILE A 116 -1.59 0.47 -1.37
N ALA A 117 -1.81 -0.15 -2.52
CA ALA A 117 -0.76 -0.87 -3.25
C ALA A 117 0.43 0.05 -3.58
N ILE A 118 0.18 1.24 -4.11
CA ILE A 118 1.23 2.19 -4.47
C ILE A 118 2.10 2.59 -3.27
N PRO A 119 1.58 3.17 -2.18
CA PRO A 119 2.42 3.59 -1.06
C PRO A 119 3.13 2.43 -0.35
N VAL A 120 2.63 1.20 -0.47
CA VAL A 120 3.29 0.01 0.09
C VAL A 120 4.37 -0.53 -0.83
N LEU A 121 4.16 -0.53 -2.15
CA LEU A 121 5.03 -1.23 -3.10
C LEU A 121 6.08 -0.32 -3.76
N ARG A 122 5.84 1.00 -3.92
CA ARG A 122 6.71 1.91 -4.70
C ARG A 122 8.18 1.92 -4.28
N HIS A 123 8.48 1.65 -3.02
CA HIS A 123 9.84 1.60 -2.48
C HIS A 123 10.33 0.16 -2.25
N ARG A 124 9.64 -0.83 -2.81
CA ARG A 124 9.95 -2.26 -2.70
C ARG A 124 10.12 -2.95 -4.05
N ILE A 125 9.89 -2.21 -5.11
CA ILE A 125 10.10 -2.65 -6.49
C ILE A 125 11.20 -1.76 -7.06
N SER A 126 12.15 -2.37 -7.77
CA SER A 126 13.18 -1.66 -8.51
C SER A 126 12.98 -1.91 -10.00
N THR A 127 12.81 -0.84 -10.76
CA THR A 127 12.74 -0.87 -12.22
C THR A 127 14.13 -0.98 -12.83
N ASN A 128 14.23 -1.62 -13.98
CA ASN A 128 15.48 -1.75 -14.74
C ASN A 128 15.72 -0.55 -15.67
N PHE A 129 16.83 -0.58 -16.39
CA PHE A 129 17.23 0.47 -17.33
C PHE A 129 16.22 0.63 -18.48
N GLN A 130 15.62 -0.47 -18.97
CA GLN A 130 14.62 -0.42 -20.03
C GLN A 130 13.40 0.39 -19.59
N ALA A 131 12.87 0.11 -18.39
CA ALA A 131 11.75 0.87 -17.82
C ALA A 131 12.07 2.37 -17.73
N GLN A 132 13.30 2.71 -17.32
CA GLN A 132 13.75 4.11 -17.24
C GLN A 132 13.80 4.76 -18.63
N ALA A 133 14.30 4.04 -19.64
CA ALA A 133 14.37 4.52 -21.03
C ALA A 133 12.97 4.74 -21.63
N GLU A 134 11.99 3.92 -21.23
CA GLU A 134 10.59 4.03 -21.63
C GLU A 134 9.79 5.07 -20.78
N GLY A 135 10.43 5.72 -19.81
CA GLY A 135 9.78 6.68 -18.91
C GLY A 135 8.79 6.04 -17.93
N MET A 136 8.90 4.73 -17.72
CA MET A 136 8.03 4.01 -16.78
C MET A 136 8.50 4.21 -15.34
N THR A 137 7.55 4.56 -14.47
CA THR A 137 7.80 4.73 -13.03
C THR A 137 7.37 3.49 -12.24
N ASN A 138 7.89 3.33 -11.02
CA ASN A 138 7.43 2.29 -10.12
C ASN A 138 5.91 2.36 -9.91
N GLU A 139 5.36 3.58 -9.80
CA GLU A 139 3.94 3.82 -9.63
C GLU A 139 3.13 3.32 -10.83
N SER A 140 3.53 3.66 -12.06
CA SER A 140 2.82 3.24 -13.28
C SER A 140 2.83 1.72 -13.46
N ILE A 141 3.93 1.07 -13.10
CA ILE A 141 4.05 -0.38 -13.11
C ILE A 141 3.12 -1.02 -12.07
N ILE A 142 3.06 -0.46 -10.84
CA ILE A 142 2.16 -0.96 -9.80
C ILE A 142 0.70 -0.78 -10.19
N GLU A 143 0.32 0.38 -10.74
CA GLU A 143 -1.04 0.64 -11.22
C GLU A 143 -1.48 -0.36 -12.28
N ARG A 144 -0.59 -0.63 -13.25
CA ARG A 144 -0.84 -1.63 -14.28
C ARG A 144 -0.99 -3.02 -13.67
N LEU A 145 -0.08 -3.40 -12.76
CA LEU A 145 -0.11 -4.71 -12.10
C LEU A 145 -1.41 -4.92 -11.32
N VAL A 146 -1.85 -3.93 -10.54
CA VAL A 146 -3.10 -3.99 -9.76
C VAL A 146 -4.33 -4.17 -10.66
N LYS A 147 -4.32 -3.62 -11.88
CA LYS A 147 -5.40 -3.77 -12.87
C LYS A 147 -5.39 -5.15 -13.54
N GLU A 148 -4.20 -5.69 -13.80
CA GLU A 148 -4.04 -6.96 -14.54
C GLU A 148 -4.15 -8.21 -13.66
N ILE A 149 -3.84 -8.12 -12.35
CA ILE A 149 -3.89 -9.28 -11.46
C ILE A 149 -5.34 -9.69 -11.21
N PRO A 150 -5.73 -10.91 -11.63
CA PRO A 150 -7.09 -11.40 -11.45
C PRO A 150 -7.37 -11.69 -9.97
N GLU A 151 -8.61 -11.44 -9.59
CA GLU A 151 -9.12 -11.85 -8.29
C GLU A 151 -9.12 -13.39 -8.17
N PRO A 152 -8.96 -13.93 -6.97
CA PRO A 152 -9.10 -15.37 -6.75
C PRO A 152 -10.52 -15.83 -7.08
N ASP A 153 -10.69 -17.09 -7.43
CA ASP A 153 -12.00 -17.67 -7.75
C ASP A 153 -12.83 -17.84 -6.46
N ILE A 154 -13.96 -17.16 -6.39
CA ILE A 154 -14.87 -17.15 -5.22
C ILE A 154 -15.49 -18.53 -5.00
N GLN A 155 -15.72 -19.33 -6.04
CA GLN A 155 -16.38 -20.63 -5.94
C GLN A 155 -15.62 -21.65 -5.06
N LYS A 156 -14.29 -21.50 -4.97
CA LYS A 156 -13.44 -22.37 -4.12
C LYS A 156 -13.53 -22.05 -2.62
N PHE A 157 -14.17 -20.95 -2.24
CA PHE A 157 -14.29 -20.51 -0.84
C PHE A 157 -15.70 -20.68 -0.26
N SER A 158 -16.70 -20.95 -1.11
CA SER A 158 -18.09 -21.16 -0.71
C SER A 158 -18.37 -22.58 -0.17
N SER A 159 -17.41 -23.50 -0.29
CA SER A 159 -17.58 -24.91 0.06
C SER A 159 -17.05 -25.33 1.44
N VAL A 160 -16.58 -24.37 2.25
CA VAL A 160 -16.20 -24.66 3.63
C VAL A 160 -17.44 -24.45 4.51
N THR A 161 -18.25 -25.49 4.66
CA THR A 161 -19.25 -25.59 5.73
C THR A 161 -18.47 -25.56 7.05
N PRO A 162 -18.81 -24.68 8.00
CA PRO A 162 -18.18 -24.72 9.33
C PRO A 162 -18.54 -26.01 10.05
N PRO A 163 -17.61 -26.54 10.87
CA PRO A 163 -17.85 -27.73 11.68
C PRO A 163 -18.94 -27.53 12.73
#